data_a14853d44f59e06fa08bf0f79a826599
#
_entry.id   a14853d44f59e06fa08bf0f79a826599
#
_cell.length_a   1.000
_cell.length_b   1.000
_cell.length_c   1.000
_cell.angle_alpha   90.00
_cell.angle_beta   90.00
_cell.angle_gamma   90.00
#
_symmetry.space_group_name_H-M   'P 1'
#
loop_
_entity.id
_entity.type
_entity.pdbx_description
1 polymer ?
#
loop_
_entity_poly.entity_id
_entity_poly.type
_entity_poly.pdbx_seq_one_letter_code
_entity_poly.pdbx_strand_id
1 'polypeptide(L)'
;MSAMPMTTQLRTYTVRDGMLDEWVDRWRQEIVPLRLKLGFTIGGAWVERERNQFVWLISYDGPETFQERNALYWSSPERKAMNLNPDDYLLHTDDRTIEQVY
;
A
#
# COMPACT_ATOMS: atom_id res chain seq x y z
N MET A 1 29.58 -4.13 7.11
CA MET A 1 28.26 -4.39 7.72
C MET A 1 27.20 -4.19 6.66
N SER A 2 26.42 -5.21 6.40
CA SER A 2 25.37 -5.12 5.41
C SER A 2 24.14 -4.43 6.01
N ALA A 3 23.61 -3.43 5.32
CA ALA A 3 22.31 -2.90 5.67
C ALA A 3 21.25 -3.98 5.43
N MET A 4 20.17 -3.97 6.21
CA MET A 4 19.02 -4.81 5.91
C MET A 4 18.52 -4.47 4.52
N PRO A 5 18.32 -5.45 3.64
CA PRO A 5 17.79 -5.14 2.32
C PRO A 5 16.38 -4.58 2.44
N MET A 6 16.11 -3.55 1.64
CA MET A 6 14.77 -3.00 1.55
C MET A 6 13.85 -4.00 0.87
N THR A 7 12.73 -4.31 1.51
CA THR A 7 11.68 -5.13 0.91
C THR A 7 10.70 -4.22 0.18
N THR A 8 10.49 -4.46 -1.09
CA THR A 8 9.57 -3.70 -1.92
C THR A 8 8.47 -4.61 -2.43
N GLN A 9 7.23 -4.15 -2.33
CA GLN A 9 6.09 -4.85 -2.91
C GLN A 9 5.48 -4.00 -4.00
N LEU A 10 5.15 -4.65 -5.10
CA LEU A 10 4.28 -4.12 -6.15
C LEU A 10 2.87 -4.59 -5.83
N ARG A 11 1.97 -3.65 -5.60
CA ARG A 11 0.59 -3.95 -5.25
C ARG A 11 -0.33 -3.51 -6.37
N THR A 12 -1.11 -4.45 -6.88
CA THR A 12 -2.10 -4.20 -7.94
C THR A 12 -3.48 -4.49 -7.39
N TYR A 13 -4.32 -3.47 -7.35
CA TYR A 13 -5.68 -3.58 -6.83
C TYR A 13 -6.67 -3.40 -7.97
N THR A 14 -7.61 -4.31 -8.09
CA THR A 14 -8.75 -4.14 -8.98
C THR A 14 -9.87 -3.48 -8.18
N VAL A 15 -10.30 -2.31 -8.62
CA VAL A 15 -11.24 -1.46 -7.89
C VAL A 15 -12.64 -1.68 -8.45
N ARG A 16 -13.66 -1.55 -7.59
CA ARG A 16 -15.05 -1.65 -8.02
C ARG A 16 -15.38 -0.55 -9.02
N ASP A 17 -16.29 -0.85 -9.93
CA ASP A 17 -16.70 0.11 -10.96
C ASP A 17 -17.16 1.44 -10.33
N GLY A 18 -16.65 2.54 -10.88
CA GLY A 18 -17.00 3.87 -10.43
C GLY A 18 -16.33 4.33 -9.14
N MET A 19 -15.49 3.48 -8.52
CA MET A 19 -14.89 3.79 -7.21
C MET A 19 -13.41 4.18 -7.29
N LEU A 20 -12.83 4.19 -8.49
CA LEU A 20 -11.38 4.38 -8.63
C LEU A 20 -10.91 5.74 -8.11
N ASP A 21 -11.59 6.82 -8.49
CA ASP A 21 -11.18 8.15 -8.07
C ASP A 21 -11.38 8.36 -6.56
N GLU A 22 -12.47 7.85 -6.00
CA GLU A 22 -12.69 7.91 -4.55
C GLU A 22 -11.65 7.10 -3.80
N TRP A 23 -11.30 5.91 -4.30
CA TRP A 23 -10.23 5.10 -3.72
C TRP A 23 -8.90 5.87 -3.70
N VAL A 24 -8.52 6.47 -4.83
CA VAL A 24 -7.27 7.23 -4.94
C VAL A 24 -7.26 8.38 -3.94
N ASP A 25 -8.36 9.10 -3.79
CA ASP A 25 -8.45 10.20 -2.85
C ASP A 25 -8.27 9.74 -1.40
N ARG A 26 -8.95 8.67 -1.01
CA ARG A 26 -8.82 8.12 0.33
C ARG A 26 -7.42 7.55 0.57
N TRP A 27 -6.85 6.85 -0.41
CA TRP A 27 -5.50 6.34 -0.32
C TRP A 27 -4.50 7.47 -0.08
N ARG A 28 -4.62 8.53 -0.86
CA ARG A 28 -3.71 9.68 -0.77
C ARG A 28 -3.87 10.44 0.55
N GLN A 29 -5.09 10.63 1.01
CA GLN A 29 -5.37 11.45 2.18
C GLN A 29 -5.22 10.70 3.50
N GLU A 30 -5.47 9.40 3.53
CA GLU A 30 -5.53 8.63 4.78
C GLU A 30 -4.45 7.56 4.86
N ILE A 31 -4.28 6.76 3.82
CA ILE A 31 -3.35 5.62 3.85
C ILE A 31 -1.90 6.10 3.77
N VAL A 32 -1.59 6.99 2.84
CA VAL A 32 -0.22 7.47 2.63
C VAL A 32 0.37 8.11 3.89
N PRO A 33 -0.30 9.08 4.55
CA PRO A 33 0.30 9.69 5.73
C PRO A 33 0.62 8.68 6.84
N LEU A 34 -0.25 7.72 7.07
CA LEU A 34 -0.02 6.72 8.11
C LEU A 34 1.10 5.76 7.73
N ARG A 35 1.16 5.32 6.49
CA ARG A 35 2.25 4.48 6.01
C ARG A 35 3.60 5.17 6.18
N LEU A 36 3.69 6.44 5.80
CA LEU A 36 4.93 7.23 5.98
C LEU A 36 5.28 7.38 7.46
N LYS A 37 4.31 7.64 8.30
CA LYS A 37 4.51 7.75 9.75
C LYS A 37 5.08 6.47 10.33
N LEU A 38 4.67 5.32 9.84
CA LEU A 38 5.14 4.02 10.31
C LEU A 38 6.42 3.56 9.63
N GLY A 39 7.07 4.42 8.87
CA GLY A 39 8.39 4.17 8.32
C GLY A 39 8.42 3.51 6.94
N PHE A 40 7.26 3.37 6.30
CA PHE A 40 7.23 2.87 4.92
C PHE A 40 7.65 3.97 3.93
N THR A 41 8.17 3.53 2.79
CA THR A 41 8.43 4.40 1.64
C THR A 41 7.44 4.04 0.54
N ILE A 42 6.87 5.05 -0.10
CA ILE A 42 5.98 4.85 -1.24
C ILE A 42 6.73 5.29 -2.49
N GLY A 43 7.01 4.34 -3.37
CA GLY A 43 7.83 4.56 -4.56
C GLY A 43 7.07 5.13 -5.74
N GLY A 44 5.75 5.17 -5.65
CA GLY A 44 4.88 5.72 -6.68
C GLY A 44 3.54 5.03 -6.68
N ALA A 45 2.59 5.62 -7.40
CA ALA A 45 1.26 5.05 -7.55
C ALA A 45 0.69 5.49 -8.90
N TRP A 46 -0.06 4.59 -9.51
CA TRP A 46 -0.61 4.77 -10.85
C TRP A 46 -2.03 4.24 -10.92
N VAL A 47 -2.84 4.83 -11.79
CA VAL A 47 -4.13 4.25 -12.17
C VAL A 47 -4.01 3.68 -13.57
N GLU A 48 -4.61 2.52 -13.78
CA GLU A 48 -4.79 1.92 -15.09
C GLU A 48 -6.30 1.86 -15.33
N ARG A 49 -6.81 2.84 -16.10
CA ARG A 49 -8.26 3.08 -16.19
C ARG A 49 -8.98 2.03 -17.05
N GLU A 50 -8.28 1.44 -18.00
CA GLU A 50 -8.85 0.44 -18.88
C GLU A 50 -9.36 -0.78 -18.12
N ARG A 51 -8.59 -1.21 -17.09
CA ARG A 51 -8.94 -2.35 -16.24
C ARG A 51 -9.42 -1.94 -14.86
N ASN A 52 -9.57 -0.66 -14.63
CA ASN A 52 -10.01 -0.13 -13.33
C ASN A 52 -9.09 -0.58 -12.20
N GLN A 53 -7.79 -0.44 -12.42
CA GLN A 53 -6.77 -0.89 -11.46
C GLN A 53 -5.99 0.28 -10.90
N PHE A 54 -5.55 0.07 -9.66
CA PHE A 54 -4.66 0.96 -8.94
C PHE A 54 -3.38 0.18 -8.62
N VAL A 55 -2.23 0.73 -8.99
CA VAL A 55 -0.94 0.07 -8.82
C VAL A 55 -0.03 0.97 -7.99
N TRP A 56 0.64 0.41 -7.00
CA TRP A 56 1.57 1.21 -6.19
C TRP A 56 2.74 0.38 -5.68
N LEU A 57 3.81 1.08 -5.35
CA LEU A 57 5.02 0.49 -4.78
C LEU A 57 5.13 0.91 -3.32
N ILE A 58 5.34 -0.05 -2.43
CA ILE A 58 5.56 0.20 -1.02
C ILE A 58 6.78 -0.58 -0.55
N SER A 59 7.64 0.07 0.22
CA SER A 59 8.89 -0.51 0.69
C SER A 59 9.09 -0.29 2.18
N TYR A 60 9.86 -1.16 2.78
CA TYR A 60 10.25 -1.04 4.18
C TYR A 60 11.66 -1.58 4.37
N ASP A 61 12.51 -0.84 5.08
CA ASP A 61 13.90 -1.22 5.36
C ASP A 61 14.25 -1.11 6.85
N GLY A 62 13.25 -1.05 7.71
CA GLY A 62 13.46 -0.93 9.14
C GLY A 62 13.93 -2.23 9.79
N PRO A 63 14.09 -2.24 11.14
CA PRO A 63 14.65 -3.38 11.84
C PRO A 63 13.78 -4.63 11.83
N GLU A 64 12.45 -4.46 11.72
CA GLU A 64 11.54 -5.58 11.60
C GLU A 64 11.39 -5.99 10.13
N THR A 65 10.76 -7.15 9.91
CA THR A 65 10.38 -7.54 8.55
C THR A 65 9.25 -6.66 8.03
N PHE A 66 9.08 -6.66 6.71
CA PHE A 66 7.95 -5.97 6.09
C PHE A 66 6.63 -6.48 6.67
N GLN A 67 6.48 -7.80 6.81
CA GLN A 67 5.25 -8.39 7.35
C GLN A 67 4.96 -7.94 8.77
N GLU A 68 5.98 -7.88 9.62
CA GLU A 68 5.80 -7.40 11.00
C GLU A 68 5.37 -5.94 11.05
N ARG A 69 6.01 -5.08 10.27
CA ARG A 69 5.63 -3.66 10.21
C ARG A 69 4.25 -3.47 9.58
N ASN A 70 3.91 -4.27 8.58
CA ASN A 70 2.58 -4.24 7.96
C ASN A 70 1.49 -4.64 8.97
N ALA A 71 1.78 -5.63 9.82
CA ALA A 71 0.86 -6.02 10.90
C ALA A 71 0.65 -4.88 11.89
N LEU A 72 1.70 -4.12 12.22
CA LEU A 72 1.59 -2.94 13.06
C LEU A 72 0.70 -1.87 12.43
N TYR A 73 0.82 -1.66 11.12
CA TYR A 73 -0.05 -0.73 10.41
C TYR A 73 -1.53 -1.14 10.59
N TRP A 74 -1.85 -2.40 10.31
CA TRP A 74 -3.24 -2.87 10.38
C TRP A 74 -3.80 -2.86 11.81
N SER A 75 -2.97 -3.07 12.82
CA SER A 75 -3.39 -3.07 14.22
C SER A 75 -3.39 -1.69 14.87
N SER A 76 -2.87 -0.67 14.19
CA SER A 76 -2.75 0.67 14.77
C SER A 76 -4.11 1.30 15.01
N PRO A 77 -4.27 2.07 16.10
CA PRO A 77 -5.51 2.81 16.32
C PRO A 77 -5.85 3.76 15.18
N GLU A 78 -4.85 4.38 14.59
CA GLU A 78 -5.02 5.29 13.46
C GLU A 78 -5.61 4.61 12.25
N ARG A 79 -5.16 3.37 11.94
CA ARG A 79 -5.75 2.62 10.82
C ARG A 79 -7.20 2.28 11.09
N LYS A 80 -7.50 1.84 12.30
CA LYS A 80 -8.87 1.51 12.70
C LYS A 80 -9.79 2.73 12.67
N ALA A 81 -9.27 3.88 13.04
CA ALA A 81 -10.05 5.13 13.07
C ALA A 81 -10.43 5.64 11.68
N MET A 82 -9.79 5.15 10.62
CA MET A 82 -10.14 5.55 9.26
C MET A 82 -11.54 5.13 8.85
N ASN A 83 -12.10 4.09 9.47
CA ASN A 83 -13.36 3.47 9.03
C ASN A 83 -13.34 3.13 7.54
N LEU A 84 -12.18 2.68 7.08
CA LEU A 84 -11.97 2.34 5.68
C LEU A 84 -11.89 0.83 5.55
N ASN A 85 -12.96 0.24 5.02
CA ASN A 85 -12.96 -1.18 4.69
C ASN A 85 -12.55 -1.34 3.23
N PRO A 86 -11.39 -1.95 2.95
CA PRO A 86 -10.95 -2.15 1.57
C PRO A 86 -11.97 -2.86 0.68
N ASP A 87 -12.76 -3.76 1.27
CA ASP A 87 -13.76 -4.50 0.50
C ASP A 87 -14.87 -3.62 -0.08
N ASP A 88 -15.07 -2.42 0.48
CA ASP A 88 -16.00 -1.45 -0.09
C ASP A 88 -15.52 -0.89 -1.43
N TYR A 89 -14.23 -0.95 -1.69
CA TYR A 89 -13.59 -0.38 -2.87
C TYR A 89 -12.96 -1.42 -3.78
N LEU A 90 -12.43 -2.50 -3.21
CA LEU A 90 -11.54 -3.42 -3.92
C LEU A 90 -12.21 -4.77 -4.17
N LEU A 91 -12.16 -5.21 -5.42
CA LEU A 91 -12.61 -6.54 -5.81
C LEU A 91 -11.50 -7.57 -5.63
N HIS A 92 -10.26 -7.16 -5.86
CA HIS A 92 -9.12 -8.06 -5.83
C HIS A 92 -7.85 -7.30 -5.50
N THR A 93 -6.96 -7.91 -4.75
CA THR A 93 -5.63 -7.37 -4.46
C THR A 93 -4.58 -8.41 -4.79
N ASP A 94 -3.47 -7.94 -5.36
CA ASP A 94 -2.33 -8.78 -5.71
C ASP A 94 -1.07 -8.10 -5.19
N ASP A 95 -0.47 -8.66 -4.15
CA ASP A 95 0.71 -8.10 -3.51
C ASP A 95 1.90 -8.98 -3.83
N ARG A 96 2.89 -8.44 -4.54
CA ARG A 96 4.06 -9.19 -4.98
C ARG A 96 5.34 -8.53 -4.47
N THR A 97 6.20 -9.35 -3.87
CA THR A 97 7.55 -8.87 -3.53
C THR A 97 8.39 -8.87 -4.80
N ILE A 98 9.01 -7.72 -5.05
CA ILE A 98 9.81 -7.53 -6.25
C ILE A 98 11.23 -7.11 -5.88
N GLU A 99 12.15 -7.31 -6.80
CA GLU A 99 13.55 -6.95 -6.66
C GLU A 99 13.93 -6.04 -7.81
N GLN A 100 14.56 -4.91 -7.48
CA GLN A 100 15.02 -3.98 -8.50
C GLN A 100 16.29 -4.53 -9.17
N VAL A 101 16.27 -4.63 -10.48
CA VAL A 101 17.42 -5.12 -11.27
C VAL A 101 17.96 -4.08 -12.23
N TYR A 102 17.36 -2.91 -12.25
CA TYR A 102 17.81 -1.81 -13.11
C TYR A 102 17.69 -0.47 -12.42
#